data_befa8924dd2ec3e427e6d73dc3f206d4
#
_entry.id   befa8924dd2ec3e427e6d73dc3f206d4
#
_cell.length_a   1.000
_cell.length_b   1.000
_cell.length_c   1.000
_cell.angle_alpha   90.00
_cell.angle_beta   90.00
_cell.angle_gamma   90.00
#
_symmetry.space_group_name_H-M   'P 1'
#
loop_
_entity.id
_entity.type
_entity.pdbx_description
1 polymer ?
#
loop_
_entity_poly.entity_id
_entity_poly.type
_entity_poly.pdbx_seq_one_letter_code
_entity_poly.pdbx_strand_id
1 'polypeptide(L)'
;DSLAYGQDWAHMQNAYWISSSDMESIKQMVMQYGAVNIGYQESGGYRNATYNSYYNPSGTGSGHAVTIVGWDDAFSKEHFNQPPKEDGAWLIRNSWGTDSGENGYFWMSYEDASISSQAFVFDFERADNYSYNYQYDGGNGISRIKINNNGMAGDIFKVYGSSPQILSAVSLGIYDTNVKYKLSIYKDPDAGNPT
;
A
#
# COMPACT_ATOMS: atom_id res chain seq x y z
N ASP A 1 -8.39 -9.72 19.23
CA ASP A 1 -8.46 -10.03 17.81
C ASP A 1 -7.92 -11.40 17.50
N SER A 2 -8.74 -12.42 17.76
CA SER A 2 -8.39 -13.84 17.55
C SER A 2 -8.13 -14.19 16.07
N LEU A 3 -8.55 -13.35 15.13
CA LEU A 3 -8.32 -13.54 13.70
C LEU A 3 -6.92 -13.10 13.24
N ALA A 4 -6.25 -12.24 14.00
CA ALA A 4 -4.95 -11.70 13.62
C ALA A 4 -3.77 -12.67 13.76
N TYR A 5 -3.98 -13.82 14.39
CA TYR A 5 -2.88 -14.72 14.77
C TYR A 5 -3.08 -16.19 14.38
N GLY A 6 -3.87 -16.48 13.39
CA GLY A 6 -4.06 -17.88 13.02
C GLY A 6 -5.00 -18.16 11.86
N GLN A 7 -5.46 -17.11 11.19
CA GLN A 7 -6.32 -17.23 10.02
C GLN A 7 -5.90 -16.25 8.91
N ASP A 8 -4.60 -15.96 8.83
CA ASP A 8 -4.05 -15.07 7.82
C ASP A 8 -4.13 -15.72 6.44
N TRP A 9 -4.64 -15.00 5.47
CA TRP A 9 -4.67 -15.42 4.07
C TRP A 9 -3.38 -15.09 3.34
N ALA A 10 -2.71 -14.03 3.78
CA ALA A 10 -1.46 -13.57 3.22
C ALA A 10 -0.67 -12.82 4.29
N HIS A 11 0.65 -12.89 4.19
CA HIS A 11 1.56 -12.03 4.95
C HIS A 11 2.02 -10.88 4.08
N MET A 12 2.03 -9.66 4.61
CA MET A 12 2.63 -8.52 3.95
C MET A 12 4.14 -8.56 4.13
N GLN A 13 4.86 -8.68 3.02
CA GLN A 13 6.32 -8.71 2.99
C GLN A 13 6.91 -7.31 2.95
N ASN A 14 6.33 -6.45 2.11
CA ASN A 14 6.80 -5.08 1.93
C ASN A 14 5.64 -4.12 1.70
N ALA A 15 5.85 -2.88 2.06
CA ALA A 15 5.00 -1.76 1.70
C ALA A 15 5.89 -0.65 1.11
N TYR A 16 5.50 -0.11 -0.04
CA TYR A 16 6.24 0.93 -0.74
C TYR A 16 5.40 2.19 -0.84
N TRP A 17 6.05 3.35 -0.71
CA TRP A 17 5.46 4.66 -0.98
C TRP A 17 6.08 5.22 -2.23
N ILE A 18 5.23 5.66 -3.15
CA ILE A 18 5.66 6.33 -4.37
C ILE A 18 4.89 7.63 -4.53
N SER A 19 5.44 8.57 -5.29
CA SER A 19 4.70 9.78 -5.63
C SER A 19 3.55 9.44 -6.57
N SER A 20 2.34 9.90 -6.27
CA SER A 20 1.20 9.72 -7.17
C SER A 20 1.34 10.52 -8.49
N SER A 21 2.26 11.48 -8.56
CA SER A 21 2.58 12.20 -9.79
C SER A 21 3.56 11.47 -10.71
N ASP A 22 4.19 10.39 -10.23
CA ASP A 22 5.10 9.57 -11.02
C ASP A 22 4.31 8.42 -11.70
N MET A 23 3.70 8.74 -12.83
CA MET A 23 2.85 7.81 -13.59
C MET A 23 3.61 6.57 -14.05
N GLU A 24 4.88 6.71 -14.43
CA GLU A 24 5.67 5.58 -14.90
C GLU A 24 5.96 4.59 -13.76
N SER A 25 6.32 5.09 -12.59
CA SER A 25 6.46 4.24 -11.39
C SER A 25 5.15 3.56 -11.02
N ILE A 26 4.00 4.24 -11.10
CA ILE A 26 2.69 3.64 -10.85
C ILE A 26 2.43 2.49 -11.83
N LYS A 27 2.61 2.72 -13.14
CA LYS A 27 2.43 1.69 -14.17
C LYS A 27 3.33 0.48 -13.93
N GLN A 28 4.61 0.72 -13.60
CA GLN A 28 5.55 -0.36 -13.27
C GLN A 28 5.10 -1.16 -12.04
N MET A 29 4.61 -0.49 -10.99
CA MET A 29 4.13 -1.14 -9.78
C MET A 29 2.84 -1.94 -10.03
N VAL A 30 1.92 -1.43 -10.86
CA VAL A 30 0.75 -2.20 -11.29
C VAL A 30 1.17 -3.45 -12.07
N MET A 31 2.15 -3.35 -12.97
CA MET A 31 2.67 -4.50 -13.71
C MET A 31 3.35 -5.53 -12.80
N GLN A 32 4.06 -5.09 -11.78
CA GLN A 32 4.84 -5.96 -10.89
C GLN A 32 4.00 -6.58 -9.77
N TYR A 33 3.12 -5.79 -9.14
CA TYR A 33 2.38 -6.17 -7.93
C TYR A 33 0.87 -6.29 -8.17
N GLY A 34 0.39 -5.93 -9.36
CA GLY A 34 -1.01 -6.04 -9.75
C GLY A 34 -1.89 -4.86 -9.33
N ALA A 35 -1.48 -4.07 -8.34
CA ALA A 35 -2.32 -3.00 -7.80
C ALA A 35 -1.52 -1.91 -7.08
N VAL A 36 -2.02 -0.66 -7.15
CA VAL A 36 -1.48 0.50 -6.43
C VAL A 36 -2.62 1.21 -5.71
N ASN A 37 -2.53 1.36 -4.40
CA ASN A 37 -3.54 2.04 -3.59
C ASN A 37 -3.33 3.56 -3.62
N ILE A 38 -4.41 4.30 -3.81
CA ILE A 38 -4.44 5.76 -3.76
C ILE A 38 -5.63 6.26 -2.93
N GLY A 39 -5.50 7.47 -2.40
CA GLY A 39 -6.62 8.23 -1.87
C GLY A 39 -7.06 9.29 -2.87
N TYR A 40 -8.36 9.60 -2.92
CA TYR A 40 -8.88 10.73 -3.67
C TYR A 40 -10.11 11.32 -2.99
N GLN A 41 -10.52 12.51 -3.41
CA GLN A 41 -11.74 13.11 -2.91
C GLN A 41 -12.93 12.68 -3.78
N GLU A 42 -13.77 11.81 -3.23
CA GLU A 42 -15.01 11.41 -3.90
C GLU A 42 -16.04 12.55 -3.89
N SER A 43 -16.61 12.84 -5.04
CA SER A 43 -17.75 13.73 -5.18
C SER A 43 -18.59 13.36 -6.40
N GLY A 44 -19.86 13.07 -6.21
CA GLY A 44 -20.77 12.64 -7.27
C GLY A 44 -20.92 13.62 -8.43
N GLY A 45 -20.64 14.91 -8.22
CA GLY A 45 -20.71 15.92 -9.28
C GLY A 45 -19.69 15.77 -10.40
N TYR A 46 -18.61 15.03 -10.17
CA TYR A 46 -17.54 14.80 -11.13
C TYR A 46 -17.63 13.43 -11.84
N ARG A 47 -18.63 12.62 -11.49
CA ARG A 47 -18.85 11.32 -12.13
C ARG A 47 -19.65 11.46 -13.43
N ASN A 48 -19.15 10.84 -14.50
CA ASN A 48 -19.88 10.61 -15.72
C ASN A 48 -20.41 9.17 -15.74
N ALA A 49 -21.75 9.04 -15.64
CA ALA A 49 -22.37 7.72 -15.57
C ALA A 49 -22.36 6.97 -16.92
N THR A 50 -22.31 7.69 -18.04
CA THR A 50 -22.32 7.08 -19.39
C THR A 50 -21.02 6.34 -19.67
N TYR A 51 -19.91 6.93 -19.31
CA TYR A 51 -18.56 6.38 -19.55
C TYR A 51 -17.94 5.79 -18.30
N ASN A 52 -18.69 5.80 -17.19
CA ASN A 52 -18.20 5.31 -15.90
C ASN A 52 -16.84 5.93 -15.51
N SER A 53 -16.74 7.24 -15.64
CA SER A 53 -15.51 7.99 -15.48
C SER A 53 -15.60 9.05 -14.38
N TYR A 54 -14.45 9.51 -13.90
CA TYR A 54 -14.31 10.49 -12.82
C TYR A 54 -13.15 11.45 -13.09
N TYR A 55 -13.42 12.74 -12.98
CA TYR A 55 -12.39 13.78 -13.02
C TYR A 55 -12.78 14.97 -12.16
N ASN A 56 -11.99 15.27 -11.15
CA ASN A 56 -12.11 16.45 -10.29
C ASN A 56 -10.94 17.41 -10.54
N PRO A 57 -11.17 18.55 -11.23
CA PRO A 57 -10.10 19.48 -11.61
C PRO A 57 -9.58 20.34 -10.46
N SER A 58 -10.23 20.35 -9.30
CA SER A 58 -9.96 21.31 -8.22
C SER A 58 -9.94 20.70 -6.82
N GLY A 59 -10.07 19.39 -6.71
CA GLY A 59 -10.10 18.69 -5.43
C GLY A 59 -8.76 18.77 -4.70
N THR A 60 -8.83 18.83 -3.39
CA THR A 60 -7.66 18.72 -2.52
C THR A 60 -7.94 17.72 -1.41
N GLY A 61 -7.02 16.82 -1.20
CA GLY A 61 -7.10 15.84 -0.11
C GLY A 61 -7.78 14.52 -0.51
N SER A 62 -7.78 13.58 0.42
CA SER A 62 -8.34 12.25 0.23
C SER A 62 -9.45 12.01 1.25
N GLY A 63 -10.61 11.58 0.80
CA GLY A 63 -11.71 11.12 1.66
C GLY A 63 -12.10 9.67 1.39
N HIS A 64 -11.56 9.08 0.32
CA HIS A 64 -11.85 7.72 -0.11
C HIS A 64 -10.61 7.03 -0.65
N ALA A 65 -10.41 5.79 -0.25
CA ALA A 65 -9.31 4.94 -0.70
C ALA A 65 -9.80 3.97 -1.78
N VAL A 66 -9.03 3.88 -2.86
CA VAL A 66 -9.29 2.99 -4.00
C VAL A 66 -7.98 2.43 -4.54
N THR A 67 -8.09 1.56 -5.53
CA THR A 67 -6.91 0.85 -6.05
C THR A 67 -6.82 0.99 -7.57
N ILE A 68 -5.69 1.50 -8.06
CA ILE A 68 -5.34 1.46 -9.49
C ILE A 68 -4.97 0.02 -9.83
N VAL A 69 -5.62 -0.54 -10.85
CA VAL A 69 -5.40 -1.93 -11.31
C VAL A 69 -5.06 -2.00 -12.79
N GLY A 70 -5.02 -0.86 -13.47
CA GLY A 70 -4.68 -0.75 -14.88
C GLY A 70 -4.73 0.69 -15.36
N TRP A 71 -4.62 0.88 -16.65
CA TRP A 71 -4.70 2.20 -17.30
C TRP A 71 -5.03 2.05 -18.79
N ASP A 72 -5.44 3.16 -19.39
CA ASP A 72 -5.56 3.34 -20.84
C ASP A 72 -5.07 4.73 -21.21
N ASP A 73 -3.95 4.81 -21.93
CA ASP A 73 -3.35 6.07 -22.37
C ASP A 73 -4.18 6.76 -23.46
N ALA A 74 -5.06 6.02 -24.14
CA ALA A 74 -5.95 6.53 -25.16
C ALA A 74 -7.39 6.76 -24.70
N PHE A 75 -7.66 6.62 -23.39
CA PHE A 75 -9.00 6.90 -22.84
C PHE A 75 -9.36 8.37 -23.09
N SER A 76 -10.39 8.58 -23.92
CA SER A 76 -10.71 9.93 -24.40
C SER A 76 -11.12 10.87 -23.27
N LYS A 77 -10.52 12.04 -23.26
CA LYS A 77 -10.89 13.14 -22.35
C LYS A 77 -12.35 13.59 -22.48
N GLU A 78 -12.98 13.39 -23.63
CA GLU A 78 -14.38 13.71 -23.86
C GLU A 78 -15.34 12.78 -23.08
N HIS A 79 -14.83 11.72 -22.49
CA HIS A 79 -15.61 10.81 -21.65
C HIS A 79 -15.82 11.33 -20.22
N PHE A 80 -15.23 12.46 -19.84
CA PHE A 80 -15.43 13.10 -18.55
C PHE A 80 -16.48 14.22 -18.62
N ASN A 81 -17.16 14.54 -17.50
CA ASN A 81 -18.13 15.63 -17.44
C ASN A 81 -17.51 17.00 -17.75
N GLN A 82 -16.27 17.18 -17.35
CA GLN A 82 -15.41 18.30 -17.75
C GLN A 82 -14.16 17.68 -18.36
N PRO A 83 -13.86 17.92 -19.63
CA PRO A 83 -12.69 17.32 -20.24
C PRO A 83 -11.39 17.80 -19.55
N PRO A 84 -10.50 16.88 -19.15
CA PRO A 84 -9.11 17.23 -18.81
C PRO A 84 -8.37 17.77 -20.04
N LYS A 85 -7.10 18.13 -19.89
CA LYS A 85 -6.32 18.68 -21.02
C LYS A 85 -5.95 17.59 -22.03
N GLU A 86 -5.56 16.43 -21.51
CA GLU A 86 -5.05 15.32 -22.31
C GLU A 86 -5.90 14.07 -22.10
N ASP A 87 -5.80 13.13 -23.04
CA ASP A 87 -6.36 11.80 -22.93
C ASP A 87 -5.60 10.99 -21.87
N GLY A 88 -6.20 9.89 -21.41
CA GLY A 88 -5.61 8.93 -20.49
C GLY A 88 -6.29 8.84 -19.15
N ALA A 89 -6.42 7.62 -18.67
CA ALA A 89 -7.08 7.33 -17.41
C ALA A 89 -6.52 6.08 -16.71
N TRP A 90 -6.60 6.11 -15.39
CA TRP A 90 -6.42 4.95 -14.53
C TRP A 90 -7.69 4.10 -14.50
N LEU A 91 -7.56 2.79 -14.60
CA LEU A 91 -8.63 1.86 -14.25
C LEU A 91 -8.60 1.63 -12.73
N ILE A 92 -9.67 2.04 -12.08
CA ILE A 92 -9.80 2.02 -10.62
C ILE A 92 -10.73 0.88 -10.19
N ARG A 93 -10.28 0.08 -9.22
CA ARG A 93 -11.12 -0.84 -8.47
C ARG A 93 -11.64 -0.12 -7.22
N ASN A 94 -12.97 -0.04 -7.10
CA ASN A 94 -13.65 0.54 -5.94
C ASN A 94 -13.99 -0.54 -4.91
N SER A 95 -14.27 -0.12 -3.67
CA SER A 95 -14.66 -0.98 -2.55
C SER A 95 -16.18 -1.09 -2.35
N TRP A 96 -17.00 -0.55 -3.28
CA TRP A 96 -18.47 -0.50 -3.15
C TRP A 96 -19.22 -1.71 -3.74
N GLY A 97 -18.50 -2.80 -4.02
CA GLY A 97 -19.08 -4.00 -4.61
C GLY A 97 -19.20 -3.94 -6.13
N THR A 98 -19.73 -5.01 -6.69
CA THR A 98 -19.85 -5.19 -8.15
C THR A 98 -21.04 -4.45 -8.76
N ASP A 99 -21.98 -4.02 -7.93
CA ASP A 99 -23.18 -3.28 -8.38
C ASP A 99 -22.87 -1.79 -8.62
N SER A 100 -21.66 -1.33 -8.27
CA SER A 100 -21.20 0.04 -8.47
C SER A 100 -20.32 0.13 -9.71
N GLY A 101 -20.59 1.12 -10.57
CA GLY A 101 -19.83 1.32 -11.79
C GLY A 101 -19.93 0.12 -12.74
N GLU A 102 -18.85 -0.18 -13.43
CA GLU A 102 -18.75 -1.37 -14.29
C GLU A 102 -18.13 -2.53 -13.49
N ASN A 103 -18.98 -3.35 -12.89
CA ASN A 103 -18.55 -4.47 -12.03
C ASN A 103 -17.61 -4.05 -10.87
N GLY A 104 -17.82 -2.82 -10.33
CA GLY A 104 -17.00 -2.26 -9.27
C GLY A 104 -15.76 -1.52 -9.74
N TYR A 105 -15.63 -1.25 -11.04
CA TYR A 105 -14.55 -0.46 -11.62
C TYR A 105 -15.05 0.87 -12.17
N PHE A 106 -14.14 1.84 -12.32
CA PHE A 106 -14.38 3.09 -13.04
C PHE A 106 -13.05 3.66 -13.56
N TRP A 107 -13.15 4.61 -14.49
CA TRP A 107 -12.00 5.31 -15.06
C TRP A 107 -11.76 6.64 -14.36
N MET A 108 -10.54 6.92 -13.96
CA MET A 108 -10.15 8.18 -13.34
C MET A 108 -9.10 8.87 -14.20
N SER A 109 -9.32 10.13 -14.57
CA SER A 109 -8.34 10.89 -15.34
C SER A 109 -6.97 10.91 -14.65
N TYR A 110 -5.90 10.84 -15.43
CA TYR A 110 -4.54 11.08 -14.96
C TYR A 110 -4.37 12.47 -14.33
N GLU A 111 -5.18 13.43 -14.79
CA GLU A 111 -5.14 14.81 -14.33
C GLU A 111 -6.06 15.09 -13.13
N ASP A 112 -6.61 14.07 -12.48
CA ASP A 112 -7.45 14.28 -11.31
C ASP A 112 -6.65 14.93 -10.18
N ALA A 113 -7.05 16.16 -9.83
CA ALA A 113 -6.35 16.98 -8.84
C ALA A 113 -6.62 16.54 -7.39
N SER A 114 -7.58 15.64 -7.20
CA SER A 114 -7.95 15.17 -5.87
C SER A 114 -7.18 13.92 -5.42
N ILE A 115 -6.34 13.36 -6.27
CA ILE A 115 -5.48 12.23 -5.89
C ILE A 115 -4.48 12.69 -4.81
N SER A 116 -4.35 11.91 -3.75
CA SER A 116 -3.36 12.14 -2.70
C SER A 116 -1.94 12.15 -3.27
N SER A 117 -1.04 12.93 -2.68
CA SER A 117 0.35 13.06 -3.16
C SER A 117 1.18 11.78 -3.08
N GLN A 118 0.70 10.79 -2.33
CA GLN A 118 1.35 9.51 -2.14
C GLN A 118 0.43 8.37 -2.57
N ALA A 119 1.03 7.38 -3.22
CA ALA A 119 0.44 6.10 -3.54
C ALA A 119 1.17 4.99 -2.78
N PHE A 120 0.48 3.89 -2.55
CA PHE A 120 0.97 2.80 -1.72
C PHE A 120 0.90 1.49 -2.50
N VAL A 121 1.93 0.69 -2.37
CA VAL A 121 2.00 -0.66 -2.95
C VAL A 121 2.28 -1.64 -1.84
N PHE A 122 1.58 -2.75 -1.84
CA PHE A 122 1.75 -3.81 -0.86
C PHE A 122 2.18 -5.08 -1.57
N ASP A 123 3.26 -5.66 -1.10
CA ASP A 123 3.77 -6.94 -1.55
C ASP A 123 3.34 -8.01 -0.55
N PHE A 124 2.58 -8.99 -1.04
CA PHE A 124 2.05 -10.06 -0.21
C PHE A 124 2.62 -11.41 -0.61
N GLU A 125 2.86 -12.24 0.37
CA GLU A 125 3.16 -13.65 0.20
C GLU A 125 2.04 -14.51 0.79
N ARG A 126 2.07 -15.80 0.49
CA ARG A 126 1.13 -16.76 1.05
C ARG A 126 1.33 -16.91 2.56
N ALA A 127 0.23 -17.00 3.30
CA ALA A 127 0.27 -17.16 4.75
C ALA A 127 0.88 -18.50 5.22
N ASP A 128 0.98 -19.49 4.33
CA ASP A 128 1.54 -20.80 4.63
C ASP A 128 3.07 -20.90 4.40
N ASN A 129 3.74 -19.82 4.03
CA ASN A 129 5.20 -19.80 3.87
C ASN A 129 5.95 -19.97 5.20
N TYR A 130 5.35 -19.48 6.29
CA TYR A 130 5.91 -19.57 7.64
C TYR A 130 4.88 -20.09 8.61
N SER A 131 5.31 -20.94 9.55
CA SER A 131 4.41 -21.48 10.60
C SER A 131 4.04 -20.44 11.66
N TYR A 132 4.86 -19.40 11.82
CA TYR A 132 4.67 -18.32 12.80
C TYR A 132 5.14 -16.99 12.23
N ASN A 133 4.39 -15.94 12.51
CA ASN A 133 4.77 -14.56 12.24
C ASN A 133 4.73 -13.76 13.55
N TYR A 134 5.82 -13.07 13.86
CA TYR A 134 5.96 -12.27 15.06
C TYR A 134 6.08 -10.81 14.67
N GLN A 135 5.10 -10.00 15.02
CA GLN A 135 5.07 -8.57 14.70
C GLN A 135 4.24 -7.79 15.73
N TYR A 136 4.49 -6.50 15.86
CA TYR A 136 3.71 -5.60 16.74
C TYR A 136 2.92 -4.55 15.97
N ASP A 137 3.28 -4.23 14.75
CA ASP A 137 2.81 -3.08 13.98
C ASP A 137 1.93 -3.45 12.77
N GLY A 138 1.67 -4.72 12.55
CA GLY A 138 0.92 -5.18 11.38
C GLY A 138 1.68 -5.00 10.06
N GLY A 139 2.98 -4.70 10.12
CA GLY A 139 3.84 -4.52 8.94
C GLY A 139 3.69 -3.18 8.23
N ASN A 140 2.89 -2.26 8.75
CA ASN A 140 2.73 -0.91 8.20
C ASN A 140 3.55 0.10 9.01
N GLY A 141 4.49 0.76 8.34
CA GLY A 141 5.21 1.89 8.91
C GLY A 141 4.31 3.12 9.09
N ILE A 142 3.54 3.16 10.17
CA ILE A 142 2.69 4.31 10.52
C ILE A 142 3.47 5.44 11.18
N SER A 143 4.63 5.14 11.73
CA SER A 143 5.54 6.14 12.28
C SER A 143 6.99 5.69 12.14
N ARG A 144 7.91 6.63 12.29
CA ARG A 144 9.34 6.37 12.23
C ARG A 144 10.02 6.79 13.52
N ILE A 145 11.02 6.03 13.92
CA ILE A 145 11.92 6.38 15.00
C ILE A 145 13.26 6.77 14.39
N LYS A 146 13.76 7.96 14.72
CA LYS A 146 15.11 8.34 14.36
C LYS A 146 16.07 7.84 15.43
N ILE A 147 16.97 6.97 15.05
CA ILE A 147 18.04 6.48 15.92
C ILE A 147 19.31 7.27 15.60
N ASN A 148 19.94 7.84 16.61
CA ASN A 148 21.21 8.53 16.44
C ASN A 148 22.33 7.55 16.11
N ASN A 149 23.47 8.05 15.60
CA ASN A 149 24.64 7.24 15.28
C ASN A 149 24.99 6.31 16.44
N ASN A 150 25.19 5.03 16.14
CA ASN A 150 25.41 3.94 17.09
C ASN A 150 24.23 3.63 18.03
N GLY A 151 23.04 4.12 17.73
CA GLY A 151 21.84 3.72 18.45
C GLY A 151 21.38 2.31 18.07
N MET A 152 20.65 1.66 18.97
CA MET A 152 20.04 0.36 18.79
C MET A 152 18.53 0.49 19.00
N ALA A 153 17.75 -0.18 18.14
CA ALA A 153 16.35 -0.46 18.39
C ALA A 153 16.13 -1.96 18.27
N GLY A 154 15.16 -2.49 18.97
CA GLY A 154 14.84 -3.91 18.89
C GLY A 154 13.47 -4.23 19.43
N ASP A 155 12.93 -5.33 18.94
CA ASP A 155 11.68 -5.92 19.40
C ASP A 155 11.98 -7.23 20.12
N ILE A 156 11.21 -7.49 21.17
CA ILE A 156 11.32 -8.71 21.98
C ILE A 156 10.05 -9.52 21.76
N PHE A 157 10.22 -10.70 21.17
CA PHE A 157 9.11 -11.61 20.92
C PHE A 157 9.17 -12.81 21.84
N LYS A 158 8.02 -13.15 22.43
CA LYS A 158 7.88 -14.44 23.12
C LYS A 158 7.52 -15.50 22.07
N VAL A 159 8.37 -16.52 21.96
CA VAL A 159 8.15 -17.66 21.08
C VAL A 159 6.95 -18.46 21.58
N TYR A 160 5.98 -18.72 20.69
CA TYR A 160 4.80 -19.50 20.99
C TYR A 160 5.05 -20.99 20.79
N GLY A 161 4.40 -21.80 21.64
CA GLY A 161 4.52 -23.24 21.59
C GLY A 161 5.76 -23.79 22.34
N SER A 162 5.86 -25.12 22.35
CA SER A 162 6.92 -25.84 23.07
C SER A 162 7.98 -26.45 22.15
N SER A 163 7.75 -26.44 20.85
CA SER A 163 8.67 -26.98 19.87
C SER A 163 9.72 -25.95 19.44
N PRO A 164 10.96 -26.35 19.19
CA PRO A 164 11.97 -25.47 18.62
C PRO A 164 11.51 -24.87 17.29
N GLN A 165 11.78 -23.58 17.10
CA GLN A 165 11.46 -22.85 15.87
C GLN A 165 12.76 -22.37 15.21
N ILE A 166 12.73 -22.25 13.90
CA ILE A 166 13.83 -21.72 13.09
C ILE A 166 13.40 -20.32 12.62
N LEU A 167 14.22 -19.32 12.92
CA LEU A 167 14.04 -18.00 12.34
C LEU A 167 14.47 -18.03 10.87
N SER A 168 13.50 -17.89 9.96
CA SER A 168 13.72 -18.03 8.52
C SER A 168 13.85 -16.68 7.82
N ALA A 169 13.16 -15.65 8.33
CA ALA A 169 13.19 -14.32 7.75
C ALA A 169 13.00 -13.22 8.81
N VAL A 170 13.51 -12.04 8.54
CA VAL A 170 13.25 -10.81 9.30
C VAL A 170 12.94 -9.69 8.32
N SER A 171 11.83 -9.01 8.54
CA SER A 171 11.48 -7.78 7.81
C SER A 171 11.91 -6.56 8.61
N LEU A 172 12.56 -5.61 7.94
CA LEU A 172 13.01 -4.36 8.54
C LEU A 172 12.60 -3.19 7.66
N GLY A 173 11.74 -2.33 8.15
CA GLY A 173 11.37 -1.08 7.48
C GLY A 173 12.48 -0.03 7.64
N ILE A 174 12.97 0.49 6.52
CA ILE A 174 13.99 1.56 6.48
C ILE A 174 13.43 2.72 5.66
N TYR A 175 13.39 3.90 6.27
CA TYR A 175 12.80 5.08 5.64
C TYR A 175 13.74 5.82 4.68
N ASP A 176 15.05 5.80 4.95
CA ASP A 176 16.05 6.49 4.15
C ASP A 176 16.81 5.55 3.23
N THR A 177 17.31 6.07 2.13
CA THR A 177 18.24 5.37 1.24
C THR A 177 19.66 5.38 1.83
N ASN A 178 20.48 4.40 1.46
CA ASN A 178 21.89 4.29 1.89
C ASN A 178 22.11 4.14 3.41
N VAL A 179 21.14 3.59 4.12
CA VAL A 179 21.28 3.28 5.54
C VAL A 179 22.15 2.04 5.74
N LYS A 180 23.21 2.19 6.56
CA LYS A 180 23.99 1.04 7.03
C LYS A 180 23.37 0.53 8.33
N TYR A 181 23.04 -0.74 8.37
CA TYR A 181 22.50 -1.37 9.56
C TYR A 181 23.21 -2.71 9.86
N LYS A 182 23.09 -3.14 11.09
CA LYS A 182 23.48 -4.46 11.54
C LYS A 182 22.30 -5.09 12.26
N LEU A 183 21.81 -6.22 11.77
CA LEU A 183 20.80 -7.02 12.47
C LEU A 183 21.53 -7.98 13.42
N SER A 184 21.07 -8.01 14.67
CA SER A 184 21.56 -8.96 15.69
C SER A 184 20.38 -9.65 16.35
N ILE A 185 20.49 -10.94 16.57
CA ILE A 185 19.44 -11.76 17.17
C ILE A 185 19.97 -12.29 18.49
N TYR A 186 19.20 -12.10 19.53
CA TYR A 186 19.53 -12.51 20.88
C TYR A 186 18.51 -13.52 21.38
N LYS A 187 18.98 -14.52 22.11
CA LYS A 187 18.11 -15.46 22.82
C LYS A 187 17.97 -15.00 24.26
N ASP A 188 16.74 -15.02 24.76
CA ASP A 188 16.41 -14.66 26.14
C ASP A 188 17.02 -13.29 26.57
N PRO A 189 16.81 -12.20 25.78
CA PRO A 189 17.40 -10.93 26.11
C PRO A 189 16.79 -10.39 27.40
N ASP A 190 17.61 -9.90 28.30
CA ASP A 190 17.16 -9.04 29.38
C ASP A 190 16.86 -7.65 28.80
N ALA A 191 15.73 -7.04 29.17
CA ALA A 191 15.24 -5.78 28.59
C ALA A 191 16.22 -4.59 28.72
N GLY A 192 17.24 -4.71 29.55
CA GLY A 192 18.30 -3.71 29.74
C GLY A 192 19.67 -4.12 29.22
N ASN A 193 19.89 -5.36 28.84
CA ASN A 193 21.20 -5.87 28.47
C ASN A 193 21.10 -7.07 27.52
N PRO A 194 20.95 -6.86 26.21
CA PRO A 194 20.92 -7.92 25.24
C PRO A 194 22.31 -8.58 25.18
N THR A 195 22.38 -9.85 25.55
CA THR A 195 23.59 -10.68 25.53
C THR A 195 23.59 -11.65 24.35
#